data_7c76741c033c8899040154cc4acfc8e8
#
_entry.id   7c76741c033c8899040154cc4acfc8e8
#
_cell.length_a   1.000
_cell.length_b   1.000
_cell.length_c   1.000
_cell.angle_alpha   90.00
_cell.angle_beta   90.00
_cell.angle_gamma   90.00
#
_symmetry.space_group_name_H-M   'P 1'
#
loop_
_entity.id
_entity.type
_entity.pdbx_description
1 polymer ?
#
loop_
_entity_poly.entity_id
_entity_poly.type
_entity_poly.pdbx_seq_one_letter_code
_entity_poly.pdbx_strand_id
1 'polypeptide(L)'
;EMGDNVMIYLDDIQHCNPEFLQKFISLCDAQRKIEGVYQGETRTYDLRGRKVAVVMAGNPYTESGEKFQIPDMLSNRADIYNLGEVIGEHADAFEMSYLENCITSNPVLNPLSSRSQKDIYTIIQMAQDGTGERGDLEGNYSVEELNEMVSTMKKLIRVRDVILSVNREYIRSAAQSDDYRTEPAFKLQGSYRNMNRI
;
A
#
# COMPACT_ATOMS: atom_id res chain seq x y z
N GLU A 1 -24.34 -1.73 16.63
CA GLU A 1 -23.87 -1.00 17.81
C GLU A 1 -22.39 -1.25 17.99
N MET A 2 -21.59 -0.25 17.67
CA MET A 2 -20.15 -0.35 17.86
C MET A 2 -19.83 -0.32 19.35
N GLY A 3 -19.03 -1.29 19.77
CA GLY A 3 -18.48 -1.34 21.12
C GLY A 3 -17.48 -0.23 21.42
N ASP A 4 -16.74 -0.39 22.47
CA ASP A 4 -15.57 0.38 22.83
C ASP A 4 -14.31 -0.27 22.24
N ASN A 5 -13.19 0.48 22.12
CA ASN A 5 -11.93 0.01 21.52
C ASN A 5 -12.04 -0.37 20.03
N VAL A 6 -12.62 0.52 19.24
CA VAL A 6 -12.79 0.30 17.78
C VAL A 6 -11.98 1.32 17.00
N MET A 7 -11.28 0.86 15.96
CA MET A 7 -10.72 1.69 14.91
C MET A 7 -11.51 1.46 13.63
N ILE A 8 -11.98 2.54 13.03
CA ILE A 8 -12.61 2.55 11.72
C ILE A 8 -11.57 3.02 10.73
N TYR A 9 -11.28 2.19 9.73
CA TYR A 9 -10.38 2.56 8.63
C TYR A 9 -11.19 2.75 7.35
N LEU A 10 -11.04 3.92 6.73
CA LEU A 10 -11.65 4.27 5.44
C LEU A 10 -10.53 4.44 4.42
N ASP A 11 -10.53 3.61 3.43
CA ASP A 11 -9.57 3.67 2.33
C ASP A 11 -10.16 4.33 1.10
N ASP A 12 -9.29 4.86 0.26
CA ASP A 12 -9.67 5.49 -1.01
C ASP A 12 -10.73 6.60 -0.87
N ILE A 13 -10.58 7.46 0.16
CA ILE A 13 -11.56 8.52 0.45
C ILE A 13 -11.75 9.54 -0.69
N GLN A 14 -10.81 9.61 -1.65
CA GLN A 14 -10.94 10.43 -2.85
C GLN A 14 -12.12 10.02 -3.76
N HIS A 15 -12.65 8.80 -3.57
CA HIS A 15 -13.85 8.31 -4.25
C HIS A 15 -15.14 8.49 -3.44
N CYS A 16 -15.03 8.98 -2.21
CA CYS A 16 -16.19 9.22 -1.36
C CYS A 16 -16.89 10.52 -1.74
N ASN A 17 -18.22 10.54 -1.61
CA ASN A 17 -18.96 11.78 -1.69
C ASN A 17 -18.50 12.72 -0.55
N PRO A 18 -18.19 14.01 -0.83
CA PRO A 18 -17.83 15.00 0.19
C PRO A 18 -18.85 15.10 1.34
N GLU A 19 -20.13 14.95 1.06
CA GLU A 19 -21.19 14.94 2.10
C GLU A 19 -21.05 13.78 3.06
N PHE A 20 -20.57 12.62 2.60
CA PHE A 20 -20.29 11.48 3.46
C PHE A 20 -19.12 11.81 4.42
N LEU A 21 -18.06 12.42 3.93
CA LEU A 21 -16.91 12.80 4.75
C LEU A 21 -17.30 13.84 5.79
N GLN A 22 -18.21 14.76 5.46
CA GLN A 22 -18.70 15.77 6.40
C GLN A 22 -19.39 15.18 7.63
N LYS A 23 -19.98 13.98 7.53
CA LYS A 23 -20.62 13.31 8.67
C LYS A 23 -19.63 13.00 9.80
N PHE A 24 -18.35 12.86 9.50
CA PHE A 24 -17.31 12.61 10.49
C PHE A 24 -16.88 13.86 11.25
N ILE A 25 -17.25 15.07 10.80
CA ILE A 25 -16.89 16.34 11.47
C ILE A 25 -17.40 16.32 12.92
N SER A 26 -18.66 15.95 13.13
CA SER A 26 -19.27 15.89 14.47
C SER A 26 -18.63 14.81 15.37
N LEU A 27 -18.03 13.81 14.77
CA LEU A 27 -17.26 12.78 15.50
C LEU A 27 -15.89 13.31 15.94
N CYS A 28 -15.28 14.17 15.14
CA CYS A 28 -14.00 14.82 15.46
C CYS A 28 -14.14 15.98 16.47
N ASP A 29 -15.32 16.55 16.59
CA ASP A 29 -15.62 17.60 17.56
C ASP A 29 -15.80 17.04 18.99
N ALA A 30 -15.78 17.92 19.99
CA ALA A 30 -16.03 17.57 21.39
C ALA A 30 -17.37 16.86 21.63
N GLN A 31 -18.32 17.01 20.72
CA GLN A 31 -19.61 16.33 20.78
C GLN A 31 -19.51 14.83 20.57
N ARG A 32 -18.50 14.35 19.82
CA ARG A 32 -18.24 12.93 19.57
C ARG A 32 -19.50 12.16 19.13
N LYS A 33 -20.29 12.74 18.24
CA LYS A 33 -21.55 12.15 17.74
C LYS A 33 -21.49 11.92 16.25
N ILE A 34 -22.16 10.86 15.79
CA ILE A 34 -22.37 10.61 14.38
C ILE A 34 -23.83 10.24 14.13
N GLU A 35 -24.39 10.77 13.05
CA GLU A 35 -25.73 10.42 12.62
C GLU A 35 -25.68 9.41 11.46
N GLY A 36 -26.54 8.43 11.51
CA GLY A 36 -26.68 7.42 10.48
C GLY A 36 -28.11 6.94 10.34
N VAL A 37 -28.42 6.38 9.18
CA VAL A 37 -29.71 5.74 8.94
C VAL A 37 -29.53 4.23 9.10
N TYR A 38 -30.29 3.63 9.99
CA TYR A 38 -30.31 2.18 10.20
C TYR A 38 -31.75 1.67 10.15
N GLN A 39 -32.03 0.72 9.28
CA GLN A 39 -33.35 0.15 9.05
C GLN A 39 -34.43 1.22 8.72
N GLY A 40 -34.06 2.26 7.98
CA GLY A 40 -34.95 3.35 7.59
C GLY A 40 -35.16 4.44 8.66
N GLU A 41 -34.61 4.28 9.85
CA GLU A 41 -34.67 5.27 10.93
C GLU A 41 -33.37 6.05 11.07
N THR A 42 -33.45 7.36 11.23
CA THR A 42 -32.30 8.20 11.57
C THR A 42 -31.96 8.01 13.04
N ARG A 43 -30.72 7.64 13.31
CA ARG A 43 -30.22 7.47 14.69
C ARG A 43 -28.96 8.29 14.89
N THR A 44 -28.84 8.90 16.06
CA THR A 44 -27.64 9.57 16.53
C THR A 44 -26.89 8.66 17.48
N TYR A 45 -25.63 8.39 17.16
CA TYR A 45 -24.75 7.57 17.99
C TYR A 45 -23.84 8.50 18.78
N ASP A 46 -23.93 8.46 20.10
CA ASP A 46 -23.07 9.21 21.03
C ASP A 46 -21.86 8.36 21.43
N LEU A 47 -20.67 8.80 21.04
CA LEU A 47 -19.41 8.11 21.26
C LEU A 47 -18.56 8.79 22.34
N ARG A 48 -19.12 9.69 23.13
CA ARG A 48 -18.41 10.33 24.25
C ARG A 48 -18.02 9.29 25.29
N GLY A 49 -16.77 9.35 25.74
CA GLY A 49 -16.21 8.39 26.69
C GLY A 49 -15.85 7.02 26.08
N ARG A 50 -16.12 6.80 24.79
CA ARG A 50 -15.74 5.57 24.08
C ARG A 50 -14.43 5.76 23.34
N LYS A 51 -13.63 4.71 23.30
CA LYS A 51 -12.36 4.66 22.56
C LYS A 51 -12.63 4.28 21.10
N VAL A 52 -12.98 5.27 20.30
CA VAL A 52 -13.20 5.12 18.87
C VAL A 52 -12.25 6.04 18.13
N ALA A 53 -11.44 5.49 17.26
CA ALA A 53 -10.58 6.21 16.33
C ALA A 53 -11.07 6.03 14.90
N VAL A 54 -10.93 7.06 14.08
CA VAL A 54 -11.18 6.99 12.63
C VAL A 54 -9.88 7.34 11.94
N VAL A 55 -9.44 6.46 11.05
CA VAL A 55 -8.28 6.65 10.20
C VAL A 55 -8.79 6.66 8.76
N MET A 56 -8.38 7.67 8.01
CA MET A 56 -8.77 7.83 6.61
C MET A 56 -7.51 7.87 5.76
N ALA A 57 -7.51 7.15 4.65
CA ALA A 57 -6.45 7.18 3.67
C ALA A 57 -7.01 7.50 2.28
N GLY A 58 -6.23 8.22 1.49
CA GLY A 58 -6.63 8.55 0.14
C GLY A 58 -5.47 9.09 -0.68
N ASN A 59 -5.64 9.06 -1.98
CA ASN A 59 -4.69 9.63 -2.91
C ASN A 59 -4.99 11.11 -3.14
N PRO A 60 -3.96 11.96 -3.30
CA PRO A 60 -4.15 13.39 -3.53
C PRO A 60 -4.82 13.70 -4.89
N TYR A 61 -4.86 12.73 -5.79
CA TYR A 61 -5.46 12.86 -7.11
C TYR A 61 -6.38 11.69 -7.40
N THR A 62 -7.51 11.98 -8.04
CA THR A 62 -8.44 10.97 -8.57
C THR A 62 -7.86 10.30 -9.81
N GLU A 63 -8.47 9.20 -10.27
CA GLU A 63 -8.07 8.54 -11.53
C GLU A 63 -8.22 9.46 -12.76
N SER A 64 -9.11 10.45 -12.70
CA SER A 64 -9.26 11.48 -13.73
C SER A 64 -8.17 12.55 -13.70
N GLY A 65 -7.29 12.54 -12.70
CA GLY A 65 -6.24 13.53 -12.50
C GLY A 65 -6.70 14.78 -11.76
N GLU A 66 -7.96 14.82 -11.31
CA GLU A 66 -8.47 15.93 -10.51
C GLU A 66 -7.90 15.84 -9.08
N LYS A 67 -7.57 17.00 -8.52
CA LYS A 67 -7.08 17.09 -7.14
C LYS A 67 -8.21 16.80 -6.17
N PHE A 68 -8.01 15.83 -5.31
CA PHE A 68 -8.89 15.55 -4.19
C PHE A 68 -8.64 16.55 -3.06
N GLN A 69 -9.68 17.19 -2.60
CA GLN A 69 -9.62 18.09 -1.45
C GLN A 69 -10.47 17.52 -0.31
N ILE A 70 -9.81 17.31 0.82
CA ILE A 70 -10.53 17.00 2.05
C ILE A 70 -11.33 18.24 2.44
N PRO A 71 -12.63 18.12 2.81
CA PRO A 71 -13.41 19.26 3.26
C PRO A 71 -12.68 20.02 4.39
N ASP A 72 -12.55 21.35 4.24
CA ASP A 72 -11.79 22.21 5.17
C ASP A 72 -12.20 22.02 6.63
N MET A 73 -13.50 21.87 6.87
CA MET A 73 -14.01 21.64 8.21
C MET A 73 -13.55 20.30 8.82
N LEU A 74 -13.26 19.30 8.01
CA LEU A 74 -12.71 18.01 8.46
C LEU A 74 -11.20 18.13 8.62
N SER A 75 -10.51 18.74 7.67
CA SER A 75 -9.06 18.90 7.70
C SER A 75 -8.57 19.70 8.90
N ASN A 76 -9.35 20.72 9.34
CA ASN A 76 -9.03 21.53 10.53
C ASN A 76 -9.21 20.78 11.87
N ARG A 77 -9.79 19.58 11.86
CA ARG A 77 -10.08 18.76 13.04
C ARG A 77 -9.36 17.41 13.06
N ALA A 78 -8.66 17.10 12.01
CA ALA A 78 -7.92 15.85 11.85
C ALA A 78 -6.41 16.12 11.87
N ASP A 79 -5.67 15.18 12.37
CA ASP A 79 -4.22 15.14 12.17
C ASP A 79 -3.97 14.63 10.76
N ILE A 80 -3.39 15.47 9.90
CA ILE A 80 -3.13 15.13 8.50
C ILE A 80 -1.65 14.80 8.33
N TYR A 81 -1.39 13.61 7.82
CA TYR A 81 -0.07 13.13 7.47
C TYR A 81 0.02 13.00 5.95
N ASN A 82 0.90 13.79 5.34
CA ASN A 82 1.31 13.56 3.96
C ASN A 82 2.49 12.58 3.98
N LEU A 83 2.27 11.37 3.49
CA LEU A 83 3.30 10.35 3.49
C LEU A 83 4.45 10.66 2.51
N GLY A 84 4.24 11.58 1.56
CA GLY A 84 5.29 12.09 0.67
C GLY A 84 6.11 10.98 0.01
N GLU A 85 7.42 11.15 0.01
CA GLU A 85 8.39 10.19 -0.52
C GLU A 85 8.67 9.06 0.50
N VAL A 86 7.70 8.16 0.66
CA VAL A 86 7.79 7.04 1.62
C VAL A 86 8.94 6.08 1.29
N ILE A 87 9.36 6.00 0.02
CA ILE A 87 10.42 5.08 -0.43
C ILE A 87 11.79 5.50 0.09
N GLY A 88 12.08 6.79 0.23
CA GLY A 88 13.33 7.41 0.61
C GLY A 88 14.35 6.51 1.36
N GLU A 89 14.35 6.57 2.67
CA GLU A 89 15.28 5.82 3.53
C GLU A 89 14.98 4.31 3.63
N HIS A 90 13.81 3.88 3.15
CA HIS A 90 13.33 2.49 3.24
C HIS A 90 13.28 1.79 1.88
N ALA A 91 14.08 2.25 0.90
CA ALA A 91 14.08 1.71 -0.47
C ALA A 91 14.27 0.19 -0.49
N ASP A 92 15.20 -0.33 0.31
CA ASP A 92 15.51 -1.77 0.38
C ASP A 92 14.32 -2.59 0.89
N ALA A 93 13.59 -2.08 1.89
CA ALA A 93 12.39 -2.73 2.40
C ALA A 93 11.27 -2.78 1.35
N PHE A 94 11.11 -1.70 0.58
CA PHE A 94 10.16 -1.67 -0.54
C PHE A 94 10.57 -2.63 -1.66
N GLU A 95 11.83 -2.68 -2.02
CA GLU A 95 12.36 -3.60 -3.02
C GLU A 95 12.10 -5.06 -2.65
N MET A 96 12.31 -5.40 -1.39
CA MET A 96 12.05 -6.73 -0.86
C MET A 96 10.54 -7.05 -0.86
N SER A 97 9.70 -6.13 -0.39
CA SER A 97 8.24 -6.29 -0.36
C SER A 97 7.66 -6.58 -1.74
N TYR A 98 8.18 -5.96 -2.80
CA TYR A 98 7.76 -6.24 -4.17
C TYR A 98 8.04 -7.69 -4.58
N LEU A 99 9.18 -8.24 -4.20
CA LEU A 99 9.53 -9.64 -4.49
C LEU A 99 8.70 -10.61 -3.65
N GLU A 100 8.53 -10.34 -2.36
CA GLU A 100 7.72 -11.16 -1.46
C GLU A 100 6.27 -11.30 -1.95
N ASN A 101 5.69 -10.22 -2.47
CA ASN A 101 4.34 -10.26 -3.04
C ASN A 101 4.20 -11.17 -4.26
N CYS A 102 5.28 -11.41 -5.01
CA CYS A 102 5.23 -12.31 -6.17
C CYS A 102 5.29 -13.79 -5.78
N ILE A 103 5.90 -14.12 -4.65
CA ILE A 103 6.21 -15.50 -4.27
C ILE A 103 4.94 -16.33 -4.17
N THR A 104 3.89 -15.78 -3.57
CA THR A 104 2.62 -16.50 -3.38
C THR A 104 1.80 -16.66 -4.66
N SER A 105 1.94 -15.75 -5.61
CA SER A 105 1.15 -15.72 -6.84
C SER A 105 1.84 -16.44 -8.01
N ASN A 106 3.16 -16.59 -7.97
CA ASN A 106 3.91 -17.26 -9.01
C ASN A 106 3.98 -18.77 -8.76
N PRO A 107 3.54 -19.63 -9.70
CA PRO A 107 3.47 -21.08 -9.48
C PRO A 107 4.83 -21.75 -9.24
N VAL A 108 5.92 -21.20 -9.78
CA VAL A 108 7.29 -21.72 -9.57
C VAL A 108 7.81 -21.37 -8.18
N LEU A 109 7.46 -20.18 -7.66
CA LEU A 109 7.96 -19.68 -6.38
C LEU A 109 7.02 -19.98 -5.20
N ASN A 110 5.75 -20.29 -5.47
CA ASN A 110 4.76 -20.56 -4.42
C ASN A 110 5.21 -21.62 -3.40
N PRO A 111 5.91 -22.70 -3.77
CA PRO A 111 6.44 -23.66 -2.80
C PRO A 111 7.35 -23.03 -1.72
N LEU A 112 7.99 -21.89 -2.00
CA LEU A 112 8.81 -21.15 -1.04
C LEU A 112 7.98 -20.52 0.08
N SER A 113 6.73 -20.14 -0.21
CA SER A 113 5.87 -19.46 0.77
C SER A 113 5.56 -20.30 2.01
N SER A 114 5.61 -21.63 1.88
CA SER A 114 5.40 -22.60 2.95
C SER A 114 6.68 -23.15 3.56
N ARG A 115 7.83 -22.69 3.09
CA ARG A 115 9.16 -23.13 3.55
C ARG A 115 9.83 -22.05 4.42
N SER A 116 11.12 -22.18 4.65
CA SER A 116 11.88 -21.24 5.47
C SER A 116 12.01 -19.87 4.82
N GLN A 117 11.78 -18.81 5.59
CA GLN A 117 12.03 -17.44 5.15
C GLN A 117 13.50 -17.22 4.76
N LYS A 118 14.42 -17.94 5.37
CA LYS A 118 15.85 -17.93 5.03
C LYS A 118 16.07 -18.40 3.59
N ASP A 119 15.37 -19.44 3.14
CA ASP A 119 15.47 -19.94 1.77
C ASP A 119 15.02 -18.89 0.74
N ILE A 120 13.98 -18.12 1.05
CA ILE A 120 13.53 -17.03 0.20
C ILE A 120 14.66 -16.02 -0.01
N TYR A 121 15.27 -15.55 1.06
CA TYR A 121 16.37 -14.57 0.98
C TYR A 121 17.60 -15.15 0.28
N THR A 122 17.95 -16.41 0.54
CA THR A 122 19.07 -17.09 -0.14
C THR A 122 18.83 -17.17 -1.65
N ILE A 123 17.62 -17.53 -2.09
CA ILE A 123 17.28 -17.59 -3.52
C ILE A 123 17.29 -16.19 -4.16
N ILE A 124 16.83 -15.16 -3.44
CA ILE A 124 16.93 -13.77 -3.89
C ILE A 124 18.40 -13.37 -4.08
N GLN A 125 19.28 -13.67 -3.14
CA GLN A 125 20.72 -13.40 -3.24
C GLN A 125 21.36 -14.15 -4.42
N MET A 126 21.05 -15.44 -4.59
CA MET A 126 21.50 -16.21 -5.75
C MET A 126 21.08 -15.56 -7.08
N ALA A 127 19.87 -14.99 -7.10
CA ALA A 127 19.32 -14.37 -8.29
C ALA A 127 19.89 -12.97 -8.55
N GLN A 128 20.16 -12.19 -7.50
CA GLN A 128 20.57 -10.80 -7.57
C GLN A 128 22.05 -10.63 -7.88
N ASP A 129 22.91 -11.26 -7.12
CA ASP A 129 24.37 -11.11 -7.18
C ASP A 129 25.16 -12.43 -7.25
N GLY A 130 24.48 -13.56 -7.12
CA GLY A 130 25.08 -14.88 -7.18
C GLY A 130 25.84 -15.28 -5.93
N THR A 131 25.70 -14.58 -4.80
CA THR A 131 26.45 -14.83 -3.56
C THR A 131 25.88 -15.95 -2.70
N GLY A 132 24.58 -16.28 -2.84
CA GLY A 132 23.96 -17.38 -2.11
C GLY A 132 24.44 -18.75 -2.61
N GLU A 133 24.66 -19.68 -1.69
CA GLU A 133 25.06 -21.05 -2.01
C GLU A 133 23.94 -22.05 -1.70
N ARG A 134 23.93 -23.18 -2.43
CA ARG A 134 22.98 -24.26 -2.19
C ARG A 134 23.06 -24.81 -0.75
N GLY A 135 24.26 -24.77 -0.16
CA GLY A 135 24.50 -25.21 1.21
C GLY A 135 23.84 -24.33 2.28
N ASP A 136 23.42 -23.11 1.93
CA ASP A 136 22.77 -22.18 2.85
C ASP A 136 21.26 -22.40 2.98
N LEU A 137 20.69 -23.21 2.07
CA LEU A 137 19.27 -23.55 2.04
C LEU A 137 18.95 -24.59 3.13
N GLU A 138 17.85 -24.37 3.83
CA GLU A 138 17.31 -25.28 4.84
C GLU A 138 16.43 -26.37 4.22
N GLY A 139 15.78 -26.06 3.10
CA GLY A 139 14.94 -27.01 2.37
C GLY A 139 15.72 -27.87 1.38
N ASN A 140 15.17 -29.04 1.06
CA ASN A 140 15.68 -29.88 0.00
C ASN A 140 15.09 -29.46 -1.34
N TYR A 141 15.96 -29.02 -2.24
CA TYR A 141 15.63 -28.65 -3.61
C TYR A 141 16.43 -29.51 -4.59
N SER A 142 15.80 -29.98 -5.66
CA SER A 142 16.54 -30.55 -6.78
C SER A 142 17.36 -29.45 -7.48
N VAL A 143 18.35 -29.84 -8.27
CA VAL A 143 19.14 -28.86 -9.04
C VAL A 143 18.28 -28.14 -10.06
N GLU A 144 17.38 -28.87 -10.69
CA GLU A 144 16.46 -28.36 -11.70
C GLU A 144 15.46 -27.37 -11.07
N GLU A 145 14.85 -27.76 -9.96
CA GLU A 145 13.90 -26.92 -9.22
C GLU A 145 14.55 -25.59 -8.76
N LEU A 146 15.74 -25.67 -8.19
CA LEU A 146 16.48 -24.50 -7.74
C LEU A 146 16.87 -23.58 -8.90
N ASN A 147 17.35 -24.13 -10.02
CA ASN A 147 17.69 -23.36 -11.21
C ASN A 147 16.47 -22.65 -11.80
N GLU A 148 15.31 -23.31 -11.81
CA GLU A 148 14.08 -22.70 -12.27
C GLU A 148 13.62 -21.55 -11.36
N MET A 149 13.66 -21.73 -10.04
CA MET A 149 13.36 -20.71 -9.05
C MET A 149 14.28 -19.49 -9.18
N VAL A 150 15.59 -19.71 -9.26
CA VAL A 150 16.59 -18.64 -9.42
C VAL A 150 16.40 -17.92 -10.76
N SER A 151 16.14 -18.65 -11.85
CA SER A 151 15.87 -18.05 -13.17
C SER A 151 14.62 -17.18 -13.16
N THR A 152 13.56 -17.66 -12.51
CA THR A 152 12.30 -16.92 -12.35
C THR A 152 12.51 -15.68 -11.50
N MET A 153 13.21 -15.82 -10.37
CA MET A 153 13.53 -14.70 -9.48
C MET A 153 14.36 -13.62 -10.18
N LYS A 154 15.32 -13.98 -11.04
CA LYS A 154 16.08 -13.01 -11.87
C LYS A 154 15.17 -12.17 -12.78
N LYS A 155 14.14 -12.79 -13.35
CA LYS A 155 13.17 -12.05 -14.19
C LYS A 155 12.34 -11.11 -13.35
N LEU A 156 11.87 -11.57 -12.17
CA LEU A 156 11.07 -10.76 -11.25
C LEU A 156 11.86 -9.57 -10.70
N ILE A 157 13.14 -9.72 -10.38
CA ILE A 157 14.02 -8.62 -9.97
C ILE A 157 14.07 -7.54 -11.06
N ARG A 158 14.23 -7.91 -12.31
CA ARG A 158 14.23 -6.93 -13.43
C ARG A 158 12.89 -6.20 -13.57
N VAL A 159 11.78 -6.92 -13.41
CA VAL A 159 10.45 -6.31 -13.45
C VAL A 159 10.25 -5.36 -12.26
N ARG A 160 10.64 -5.78 -11.06
CA ARG A 160 10.64 -4.94 -9.86
C ARG A 160 11.38 -3.64 -10.08
N ASP A 161 12.58 -3.69 -10.62
CA ASP A 161 13.42 -2.51 -10.84
C ASP A 161 12.75 -1.51 -11.78
N VAL A 162 12.12 -2.01 -12.85
CA VAL A 162 11.32 -1.17 -13.76
C VAL A 162 10.13 -0.55 -13.05
N ILE A 163 9.34 -1.33 -12.31
CA ILE A 163 8.16 -0.84 -11.60
C ILE A 163 8.55 0.20 -10.55
N LEU A 164 9.61 -0.03 -9.79
CA LEU A 164 10.10 0.92 -8.80
C LEU A 164 10.63 2.21 -9.43
N SER A 165 11.31 2.11 -10.57
CA SER A 165 11.75 3.28 -11.33
C SER A 165 10.55 4.14 -11.77
N VAL A 166 9.51 3.50 -12.30
CA VAL A 166 8.25 4.16 -12.69
C VAL A 166 7.60 4.82 -11.47
N ASN A 167 7.51 4.10 -10.35
CA ASN A 167 6.92 4.66 -9.12
C ASN A 167 7.67 5.87 -8.59
N ARG A 168 8.99 5.84 -8.60
CA ARG A 168 9.82 6.98 -8.16
C ARG A 168 9.53 8.24 -8.98
N GLU A 169 9.34 8.11 -10.29
CA GLU A 169 8.99 9.24 -11.15
C GLU A 169 7.60 9.81 -10.82
N TYR A 170 6.62 8.95 -10.55
CA TYR A 170 5.29 9.40 -10.12
C TYR A 170 5.31 10.07 -8.74
N ILE A 171 6.06 9.53 -7.79
CA ILE A 171 6.22 10.11 -6.44
C ILE A 171 6.86 11.49 -6.54
N ARG A 172 7.93 11.63 -7.33
CA ARG A 172 8.57 12.93 -7.58
C ARG A 172 7.63 13.94 -8.24
N SER A 173 6.84 13.49 -9.21
CA SER A 173 5.83 14.34 -9.84
C SER A 173 4.76 14.78 -8.83
N ALA A 174 4.29 13.87 -7.99
CA ALA A 174 3.27 14.19 -6.97
C ALA A 174 3.79 15.10 -5.85
N ALA A 175 5.09 15.11 -5.58
CA ALA A 175 5.72 15.99 -4.59
C ALA A 175 5.93 17.43 -5.09
N GLN A 176 5.77 17.69 -6.38
CA GLN A 176 5.87 19.05 -6.94
C GLN A 176 4.61 19.85 -6.62
N SER A 177 4.77 21.20 -6.50
CA SER A 177 3.61 22.08 -6.41
C SER A 177 2.79 22.03 -7.69
N ASP A 178 1.49 22.24 -7.57
CA ASP A 178 0.54 22.12 -8.70
C ASP A 178 0.94 22.94 -9.92
N ASP A 179 1.54 24.12 -9.72
CA ASP A 179 1.99 25.03 -10.80
C ASP A 179 3.20 24.50 -11.60
N TYR A 180 3.97 23.61 -11.01
CA TYR A 180 5.21 23.07 -11.59
C TYR A 180 5.16 21.57 -11.82
N ARG A 181 4.03 20.94 -11.53
CA ARG A 181 3.88 19.50 -11.66
C ARG A 181 3.94 19.08 -13.12
N THR A 182 4.93 18.26 -13.43
CA THR A 182 5.04 17.57 -14.71
C THR A 182 4.74 16.10 -14.54
N GLU A 183 3.72 15.60 -15.24
CA GLU A 183 3.47 14.16 -15.25
C GLU A 183 4.59 13.46 -16.04
N PRO A 184 4.99 12.23 -15.60
CA PRO A 184 5.90 11.42 -16.38
C PRO A 184 5.38 11.20 -17.79
N ALA A 185 6.26 11.22 -18.79
CA ALA A 185 5.90 11.09 -20.21
C ALA A 185 5.23 9.74 -20.54
N PHE A 186 5.44 8.74 -19.71
CA PHE A 186 4.81 7.42 -19.84
C PHE A 186 3.65 7.30 -18.85
N LYS A 187 2.50 6.91 -19.36
CA LYS A 187 1.26 6.71 -18.56
C LYS A 187 1.22 5.34 -17.87
N LEU A 188 2.35 4.84 -17.40
CA LEU A 188 2.45 3.58 -16.67
C LEU A 188 2.51 3.86 -15.17
N GLN A 189 1.56 3.34 -14.43
CA GLN A 189 1.62 3.33 -12.98
C GLN A 189 2.19 1.99 -12.52
N GLY A 190 3.35 2.03 -11.84
CA GLY A 190 3.94 0.88 -11.23
C GLY A 190 3.43 0.71 -9.79
N SER A 191 2.82 -0.41 -9.50
CA SER A 191 2.36 -0.73 -8.16
C SER A 191 2.82 -2.14 -7.79
N TYR A 192 3.03 -2.41 -6.50
CA TYR A 192 3.32 -3.78 -6.04
C TYR A 192 2.24 -4.78 -6.48
N ARG A 193 0.99 -4.32 -6.67
CA ARG A 193 -0.11 -5.15 -7.19
C ARG A 193 0.17 -5.68 -8.60
N ASN A 194 0.98 -4.96 -9.39
CA ASN A 194 1.35 -5.40 -10.72
C ASN A 194 2.26 -6.63 -10.68
N MET A 195 3.05 -6.77 -9.61
CA MET A 195 3.91 -7.93 -9.39
C MET A 195 3.12 -9.22 -9.20
N ASN A 196 1.89 -9.15 -8.67
CA ASN A 196 1.03 -10.31 -8.46
C ASN A 196 0.42 -10.88 -9.74
N ARG A 197 0.60 -10.20 -10.89
CA ARG A 197 0.05 -10.60 -12.18
C ARG A 197 1.10 -11.20 -13.12
N ILE A 198 2.33 -11.24 -12.69
CA ILE A 198 3.50 -11.75 -13.41
C ILE A 198 3.87 -13.14 -12.91
#